data_08a3a9f804601c15acba4f685eacf8f6
#
_entry.id   08a3a9f804601c15acba4f685eacf8f6
#
_cell.length_a   1.000
_cell.length_b   1.000
_cell.length_c   1.000
_cell.angle_alpha   90.00
_cell.angle_beta   90.00
_cell.angle_gamma   90.00
#
_symmetry.space_group_name_H-M   'P 1'
#
loop_
_entity.id
_entity.type
_entity.pdbx_description
1 polymer ?
#
loop_
_entity_poly.entity_id
_entity_poly.type
_entity_poly.pdbx_seq_one_letter_code
_entity_poly.pdbx_strand_id
1 'polypeptide(L)'
;MKKEITEEFIKVDSVFVRHRNALMIRGCFTTIYTDYYLHLMQHDLRYPEELDSKLKDAMALLVLHLVARPWAETIAWTANIRAPRVNLFVTGSSINEQITGRCFTEDVREPPHNLFYSQTTVADKDMRMFLYPGCLLRRPLCGILAREGGARWQ
;
A
#
# COMPACT_ATOMS: atom_id res chain seq x y z
N MET A 1 -20.30 -33.03 -6.25
CA MET A 1 -19.34 -32.23 -7.05
C MET A 1 -18.59 -31.33 -6.09
N LYS A 2 -17.36 -31.71 -5.71
CA LYS A 2 -16.50 -30.83 -4.90
C LYS A 2 -15.98 -29.71 -5.81
N LYS A 3 -16.39 -28.49 -5.58
CA LYS A 3 -15.80 -27.31 -6.20
C LYS A 3 -14.42 -27.14 -5.59
N GLU A 4 -13.38 -27.51 -6.32
CA GLU A 4 -12.01 -27.09 -5.95
C GLU A 4 -11.99 -25.56 -5.97
N ILE A 5 -11.87 -24.97 -4.79
CA ILE A 5 -11.56 -23.57 -4.63
C ILE A 5 -10.08 -23.48 -4.98
N THR A 6 -9.79 -23.13 -6.22
CA THR A 6 -8.44 -22.77 -6.62
C THR A 6 -8.17 -21.42 -5.93
N GLU A 7 -7.35 -21.44 -4.89
CA GLU A 7 -6.83 -20.19 -4.32
C GLU A 7 -5.99 -19.51 -5.41
N GLU A 8 -6.53 -18.48 -6.03
CA GLU A 8 -5.82 -17.66 -6.99
C GLU A 8 -4.89 -16.71 -6.22
N PHE A 9 -3.64 -17.11 -6.09
CA PHE A 9 -2.60 -16.25 -5.53
C PHE A 9 -2.27 -15.09 -6.48
N ILE A 10 -1.85 -13.97 -5.90
CA ILE A 10 -1.35 -12.83 -6.66
C ILE A 10 -0.08 -13.27 -7.39
N LYS A 11 -0.09 -13.17 -8.71
CA LYS A 11 1.10 -13.45 -9.49
C LYS A 11 1.98 -12.21 -9.55
N VAL A 12 3.14 -12.28 -8.90
CA VAL A 12 4.15 -11.21 -8.90
C VAL A 12 5.47 -11.76 -9.47
N ASP A 13 6.02 -11.05 -10.43
CA ASP A 13 7.32 -11.34 -11.02
C ASP A 13 8.34 -10.27 -10.59
N SER A 14 9.55 -10.67 -10.27
CA SER A 14 10.65 -9.77 -9.96
C SER A 14 11.87 -10.07 -10.84
N VAL A 15 12.49 -9.01 -11.37
CA VAL A 15 13.67 -9.10 -12.23
C VAL A 15 14.75 -8.14 -11.73
N PHE A 16 15.93 -8.67 -11.43
CA PHE A 16 17.08 -7.84 -11.06
C PHE A 16 17.91 -7.48 -12.28
N VAL A 17 18.04 -6.17 -12.54
CA VAL A 17 18.80 -5.62 -13.65
C VAL A 17 20.23 -5.29 -13.19
N ARG A 18 21.15 -6.25 -13.35
CA ARG A 18 22.55 -6.19 -12.80
C ARG A 18 23.29 -4.92 -13.18
N HIS A 19 23.26 -4.53 -14.45
CA HIS A 19 24.02 -3.36 -14.95
C HIS A 19 23.50 -2.01 -14.42
N ARG A 20 22.29 -1.99 -13.86
CA ARG A 20 21.65 -0.78 -13.32
C ARG A 20 21.47 -0.85 -11.81
N ASN A 21 21.85 -1.96 -11.19
CA ASN A 21 21.59 -2.24 -9.77
C ASN A 21 20.14 -1.89 -9.39
N ALA A 22 19.19 -2.34 -10.21
CA ALA A 22 17.79 -2.03 -10.09
C ALA A 22 16.95 -3.31 -10.01
N LEU A 23 15.94 -3.30 -9.15
CA LEU A 23 14.92 -4.33 -9.05
C LEU A 23 13.64 -3.83 -9.74
N MET A 24 13.17 -4.59 -10.71
CA MET A 24 11.88 -4.35 -11.38
C MET A 24 10.88 -5.39 -10.86
N ILE A 25 9.73 -4.92 -10.40
CA ILE A 25 8.65 -5.78 -9.90
C ILE A 25 7.38 -5.44 -10.66
N ARG A 26 6.66 -6.47 -11.10
CA ARG A 26 5.34 -6.34 -11.71
C ARG A 26 4.40 -7.37 -11.13
N GLY A 27 3.11 -7.04 -11.07
CA GLY A 27 2.09 -7.95 -10.57
C GLY A 27 0.76 -7.78 -11.28
N CYS A 28 -0.09 -8.83 -11.20
CA CYS A 28 -1.48 -8.76 -11.57
C CYS A 28 -2.32 -8.63 -10.31
N PHE A 29 -3.10 -7.54 -10.19
CA PHE A 29 -3.85 -7.19 -8.98
C PHE A 29 -5.34 -7.48 -9.09
N THR A 30 -5.79 -8.20 -10.12
CA THR A 30 -7.21 -8.50 -10.35
C THR A 30 -7.85 -9.17 -9.13
N THR A 31 -7.19 -10.15 -8.54
CA THR A 31 -7.69 -10.88 -7.36
C THR A 31 -7.86 -9.94 -6.17
N ILE A 32 -6.84 -9.11 -5.85
CA ILE A 32 -6.92 -8.12 -4.76
C ILE A 32 -8.09 -7.16 -4.99
N TYR A 33 -8.28 -6.68 -6.22
CA TYR A 33 -9.37 -5.74 -6.49
C TYR A 33 -10.73 -6.42 -6.42
N THR A 34 -10.84 -7.69 -6.78
CA THR A 34 -12.06 -8.46 -6.60
C THR A 34 -12.41 -8.59 -5.12
N ASP A 35 -11.44 -9.00 -4.29
CA ASP A 35 -11.63 -9.14 -2.85
C ASP A 35 -11.93 -7.79 -2.18
N TYR A 36 -11.26 -6.73 -2.62
CA TYR A 36 -11.52 -5.37 -2.17
C TYR A 36 -12.98 -4.96 -2.46
N TYR A 37 -13.48 -5.18 -3.67
CA TYR A 37 -14.88 -4.85 -3.99
C TYR A 37 -15.87 -5.72 -3.23
N LEU A 38 -15.59 -6.99 -3.03
CA LEU A 38 -16.41 -7.86 -2.17
C LEU A 38 -16.44 -7.33 -0.74
N HIS A 39 -15.32 -6.88 -0.20
CA HIS A 39 -15.25 -6.25 1.12
C HIS A 39 -16.08 -4.96 1.20
N LEU A 40 -15.99 -4.09 0.19
CA LEU A 40 -16.81 -2.88 0.13
C LEU A 40 -18.31 -3.21 0.13
N MET A 41 -18.71 -4.20 -0.66
CA MET A 41 -20.11 -4.66 -0.71
C MET A 41 -20.60 -5.24 0.62
N GLN A 42 -19.78 -6.03 1.30
CA GLN A 42 -20.12 -6.64 2.60
C GLN A 42 -20.32 -5.59 3.70
N HIS A 43 -19.63 -4.46 3.61
CA HIS A 43 -19.69 -3.39 4.60
C HIS A 43 -20.51 -2.17 4.16
N ASP A 44 -21.22 -2.27 3.03
CA ASP A 44 -22.01 -1.18 2.42
C ASP A 44 -21.18 0.13 2.26
N LEU A 45 -19.91 -0.03 1.90
CA LEU A 45 -19.01 1.08 1.68
C LEU A 45 -18.98 1.46 0.21
N ARG A 46 -19.02 2.77 -0.06
CA ARG A 46 -18.89 3.32 -1.41
C ARG A 46 -17.97 4.53 -1.39
N TYR A 47 -17.01 4.55 -2.27
CA TYR A 47 -16.11 5.67 -2.43
C TYR A 47 -16.34 6.35 -3.78
N PRO A 48 -16.16 7.69 -3.87
CA PRO A 48 -16.04 8.37 -5.16
C PRO A 48 -14.94 7.74 -6.01
N GLU A 49 -15.14 7.70 -7.33
CA GLU A 49 -14.23 7.02 -8.27
C GLU A 49 -12.76 7.44 -8.11
N GLU A 50 -12.52 8.73 -7.87
CA GLU A 50 -11.17 9.24 -7.67
C GLU A 50 -10.50 8.68 -6.40
N LEU A 51 -11.24 8.55 -5.29
CA LEU A 51 -10.73 7.99 -4.05
C LEU A 51 -10.56 6.47 -4.15
N ASP A 52 -11.50 5.80 -4.79
CA ASP A 52 -11.43 4.36 -5.06
C ASP A 52 -10.18 4.02 -5.88
N SER A 53 -9.92 4.78 -6.95
CA SER A 53 -8.71 4.61 -7.77
C SER A 53 -7.44 4.81 -6.96
N LYS A 54 -7.36 5.88 -6.16
CA LYS A 54 -6.19 6.15 -5.32
C LYS A 54 -5.95 5.07 -4.25
N LEU A 55 -7.03 4.54 -3.68
CA LEU A 55 -6.92 3.46 -2.69
C LEU A 55 -6.42 2.16 -3.32
N LYS A 56 -6.92 1.82 -4.52
CA LYS A 56 -6.44 0.66 -5.29
C LYS A 56 -4.96 0.81 -5.66
N ASP A 57 -4.55 1.99 -6.13
CA ASP A 57 -3.16 2.28 -6.44
C ASP A 57 -2.27 2.14 -5.19
N ALA A 58 -2.72 2.64 -4.05
CA ALA A 58 -1.98 2.53 -2.79
C ALA A 58 -1.83 1.08 -2.34
N MET A 59 -2.89 0.25 -2.46
CA MET A 59 -2.82 -1.18 -2.16
C MET A 59 -1.84 -1.90 -3.10
N ALA A 60 -1.93 -1.67 -4.41
CA ALA A 60 -1.03 -2.27 -5.38
C ALA A 60 0.43 -1.89 -5.11
N LEU A 61 0.70 -0.62 -4.84
CA LEU A 61 2.03 -0.13 -4.50
C LEU A 61 2.56 -0.73 -3.20
N LEU A 62 1.71 -0.90 -2.19
CA LEU A 62 2.12 -1.53 -0.93
C LEU A 62 2.50 -2.99 -1.13
N VAL A 63 1.76 -3.75 -1.95
CA VAL A 63 2.12 -5.13 -2.31
C VAL A 63 3.48 -5.18 -3.02
N LEU A 64 3.69 -4.33 -4.02
CA LEU A 64 4.97 -4.25 -4.74
C LEU A 64 6.12 -3.88 -3.79
N HIS A 65 5.86 -2.98 -2.84
CA HIS A 65 6.83 -2.60 -1.82
C HIS A 65 7.18 -3.77 -0.89
N LEU A 66 6.18 -4.51 -0.40
CA LEU A 66 6.40 -5.70 0.43
C LEU A 66 7.21 -6.78 -0.30
N VAL A 67 6.90 -7.03 -1.57
CA VAL A 67 7.63 -8.02 -2.40
C VAL A 67 9.08 -7.56 -2.66
N ALA A 68 9.34 -6.26 -2.75
CA ALA A 68 10.70 -5.72 -2.92
C ALA A 68 11.58 -5.92 -1.70
N ARG A 69 11.02 -6.27 -0.55
CA ARG A 69 11.74 -6.35 0.71
C ARG A 69 12.06 -7.79 1.07
N PRO A 70 13.28 -8.06 1.57
CA PRO A 70 13.72 -9.42 1.90
C PRO A 70 13.21 -9.91 3.27
N TRP A 71 12.46 -9.08 3.99
CA TRP A 71 12.05 -9.38 5.36
C TRP A 71 10.56 -9.67 5.44
N ALA A 72 10.21 -10.54 6.39
CA ALA A 72 8.83 -10.72 6.81
C ALA A 72 8.40 -9.51 7.67
N GLU A 73 7.52 -8.67 7.13
CA GLU A 73 7.11 -7.43 7.79
C GLU A 73 5.65 -7.08 7.54
N THR A 74 5.12 -6.25 8.42
CA THR A 74 3.84 -5.59 8.26
C THR A 74 4.08 -4.10 8.10
N ILE A 75 3.48 -3.51 7.07
CA ILE A 75 3.59 -2.09 6.76
C ILE A 75 2.21 -1.47 6.78
N ALA A 76 2.08 -0.32 7.44
CA ALA A 76 0.89 0.51 7.41
C ALA A 76 1.24 1.88 6.84
N TRP A 77 0.50 2.29 5.83
CA TRP A 77 0.56 3.62 5.25
C TRP A 77 -0.69 4.40 5.60
N THR A 78 -0.51 5.60 6.12
CA THR A 78 -1.58 6.53 6.42
C THR A 78 -1.33 7.84 5.70
N ALA A 79 -2.31 8.29 4.91
CA ALA A 79 -2.27 9.57 4.24
C ALA A 79 -3.39 10.48 4.75
N ASN A 80 -3.03 11.59 5.36
CA ASN A 80 -3.96 12.62 5.78
C ASN A 80 -3.96 13.72 4.71
N ILE A 81 -5.03 13.80 3.95
CA ILE A 81 -5.19 14.73 2.83
C ILE A 81 -6.11 15.87 3.26
N ARG A 82 -5.69 17.11 2.99
CA ARG A 82 -6.43 18.31 3.37
C ARG A 82 -7.54 18.65 2.36
N ALA A 83 -7.25 18.51 1.08
CA ALA A 83 -8.19 18.85 0.00
C ALA A 83 -8.16 17.78 -1.11
N PRO A 84 -9.21 16.96 -1.28
CA PRO A 84 -10.36 16.83 -0.37
C PRO A 84 -9.95 16.31 1.01
N ARG A 85 -10.76 16.56 2.05
CA ARG A 85 -10.48 16.10 3.40
C ARG A 85 -10.71 14.58 3.49
N VAL A 86 -9.61 13.82 3.51
CA VAL A 86 -9.63 12.36 3.49
C VAL A 86 -8.47 11.81 4.30
N ASN A 87 -8.75 10.79 5.10
CA ASN A 87 -7.73 9.91 5.63
C ASN A 87 -7.75 8.60 4.85
N LEU A 88 -6.67 8.32 4.14
CA LEU A 88 -6.45 7.06 3.45
C LEU A 88 -5.53 6.20 4.32
N PHE A 89 -5.94 4.97 4.56
CA PHE A 89 -5.19 3.99 5.32
C PHE A 89 -5.07 2.71 4.51
N VAL A 90 -3.83 2.19 4.39
CA VAL A 90 -3.55 0.91 3.75
C VAL A 90 -2.55 0.16 4.62
N THR A 91 -2.85 -1.09 4.91
CA THR A 91 -1.91 -1.97 5.61
C THR A 91 -1.75 -3.28 4.86
N GLY A 92 -0.53 -3.79 4.87
CA GLY A 92 -0.19 -5.07 4.26
C GLY A 92 0.83 -5.81 5.09
N SER A 93 0.73 -7.13 5.07
CA SER A 93 1.63 -8.04 5.78
C SER A 93 2.11 -9.13 4.86
N SER A 94 3.43 -9.23 4.70
CA SER A 94 4.05 -10.36 4.01
C SER A 94 4.11 -11.63 4.88
N ILE A 95 3.85 -11.49 6.19
CA ILE A 95 3.79 -12.62 7.12
C ILE A 95 2.47 -13.39 6.93
N ASN A 96 1.37 -12.65 6.83
CA ASN A 96 0.03 -13.21 6.74
C ASN A 96 -0.54 -13.20 5.31
N GLU A 97 0.24 -12.70 4.34
CA GLU A 97 -0.17 -12.53 2.94
C GLU A 97 -1.49 -11.78 2.79
N GLN A 98 -1.66 -10.72 3.59
CA GLN A 98 -2.90 -9.96 3.67
C GLN A 98 -2.66 -8.49 3.33
N ILE A 99 -3.64 -7.88 2.69
CA ILE A 99 -3.70 -6.45 2.46
C ILE A 99 -5.11 -5.94 2.71
N THR A 100 -5.20 -4.76 3.31
CA THR A 100 -6.47 -4.05 3.47
C THR A 100 -6.28 -2.56 3.28
N GLY A 101 -7.33 -1.89 2.83
CA GLY A 101 -7.31 -0.44 2.63
C GLY A 101 -8.66 0.19 2.93
N ARG A 102 -8.65 1.41 3.47
CA ARG A 102 -9.86 2.15 3.82
C ARG A 102 -9.66 3.65 3.66
N CYS A 103 -10.71 4.32 3.20
CA CYS A 103 -10.80 5.78 3.20
C CYS A 103 -11.82 6.23 4.24
N PHE A 104 -11.49 7.29 4.97
CA PHE A 104 -12.38 7.97 5.90
C PHE A 104 -12.58 9.39 5.40
N THR A 105 -13.84 9.77 5.12
CA THR A 105 -14.23 11.08 4.61
C THR A 105 -15.04 11.89 5.62
N GLU A 106 -15.62 11.20 6.60
CA GLU A 106 -16.44 11.78 7.67
C GLU A 106 -15.63 11.90 8.96
N ASP A 107 -15.91 12.90 9.75
CA ASP A 107 -15.28 13.19 11.06
C ASP A 107 -13.74 13.26 11.02
N VAL A 108 -13.19 13.54 9.84
CA VAL A 108 -11.74 13.65 9.65
C VAL A 108 -11.27 15.01 10.16
N ARG A 109 -10.35 14.99 11.14
CA ARG A 109 -9.70 16.22 11.59
C ARG A 109 -8.89 16.83 10.46
N GLU A 110 -9.06 18.13 10.22
CA GLU A 110 -8.28 18.82 9.20
C GLU A 110 -6.81 18.87 9.57
N PRO A 111 -5.91 18.29 8.78
CA PRO A 111 -4.49 18.38 9.04
C PRO A 111 -3.97 19.77 8.61
N PRO A 112 -2.94 20.32 9.26
CA PRO A 112 -2.38 21.62 8.88
C PRO A 112 -1.80 21.61 7.45
N HIS A 113 -1.34 20.46 7.00
CA HIS A 113 -0.82 20.19 5.65
C HIS A 113 -1.01 18.70 5.34
N ASN A 114 -0.82 18.31 4.09
CA ASN A 114 -0.88 16.90 3.72
C ASN A 114 0.25 16.13 4.40
N LEU A 115 -0.10 15.03 5.06
CA LEU A 115 0.83 14.19 5.81
C LEU A 115 0.77 12.76 5.27
N PHE A 116 1.92 12.14 5.18
CA PHE A 116 2.04 10.72 4.92
C PHE A 116 2.88 10.05 6.01
N TYR A 117 2.36 8.98 6.56
CA TYR A 117 3.03 8.15 7.56
C TYR A 117 3.27 6.76 6.99
N SER A 118 4.49 6.27 7.13
CA SER A 118 4.82 4.87 6.89
C SER A 118 5.30 4.25 8.19
N GLN A 119 4.61 3.23 8.64
CA GLN A 119 4.93 2.47 9.84
C GLN A 119 5.28 1.05 9.43
N THR A 120 6.43 0.55 9.87
CA THR A 120 6.91 -0.78 9.56
C THR A 120 7.17 -1.54 10.84
N THR A 121 6.61 -2.74 10.95
CA THR A 121 6.86 -3.70 12.01
C THR A 121 7.49 -4.93 11.40
N VAL A 122 8.70 -5.27 11.82
CA VAL A 122 9.41 -6.48 11.42
C VAL A 122 9.22 -7.52 12.53
N ALA A 123 9.02 -8.78 12.17
CA ALA A 123 8.95 -9.85 13.15
C ALA A 123 10.18 -9.81 14.08
N ASP A 124 9.95 -9.85 15.38
CA ASP A 124 10.98 -9.80 16.44
C ASP A 124 11.82 -8.52 16.53
N LYS A 125 11.35 -7.39 15.97
CA LYS A 125 12.06 -6.11 16.04
C LYS A 125 11.11 -4.96 16.38
N ASP A 126 11.71 -3.88 16.90
CA ASP A 126 10.98 -2.66 17.21
C ASP A 126 10.31 -2.04 16.00
N MET A 127 9.16 -1.45 16.26
CA MET A 127 8.40 -0.70 15.26
C MET A 127 9.18 0.54 14.80
N ARG A 128 9.20 0.77 13.48
CA ARG A 128 9.76 1.96 12.87
C ARG A 128 8.66 2.79 12.22
N MET A 129 8.68 4.09 12.47
CA MET A 129 7.73 5.02 11.86
C MET A 129 8.48 6.11 11.08
N PHE A 130 8.02 6.37 9.87
CA PHE A 130 8.53 7.45 9.01
C PHE A 130 7.41 8.45 8.72
N LEU A 131 7.71 9.73 8.86
CA LEU A 131 6.80 10.83 8.58
C LEU A 131 7.29 11.58 7.34
N TYR A 132 6.42 11.77 6.36
CA TYR A 132 6.70 12.49 5.12
C TYR A 132 5.75 13.68 4.98
N PRO A 133 6.11 14.87 5.45
CA PRO A 133 5.26 16.05 5.31
C PRO A 133 5.19 16.51 3.86
N GLY A 134 3.99 16.80 3.37
CA GLY A 134 3.76 17.52 2.12
C GLY A 134 3.97 16.74 0.81
N CYS A 135 4.28 15.44 0.84
CA CYS A 135 4.78 14.72 -0.34
C CYS A 135 3.69 14.19 -1.31
N LEU A 136 2.44 14.06 -0.87
CA LEU A 136 1.47 13.17 -1.53
C LEU A 136 0.73 13.71 -2.75
N LEU A 137 0.69 15.02 -2.98
CA LEU A 137 -0.18 15.56 -4.03
C LEU A 137 0.51 16.00 -5.32
N ARG A 138 1.83 16.00 -5.37
CA ARG A 138 2.56 16.46 -6.57
C ARG A 138 3.39 15.40 -7.28
N ARG A 139 3.54 14.20 -6.70
CA ARG A 139 4.30 13.10 -7.33
C ARG A 139 3.58 11.76 -7.09
N PRO A 140 3.60 10.83 -8.04
CA PRO A 140 3.09 9.49 -7.83
C PRO A 140 3.81 8.83 -6.65
N LEU A 141 3.10 8.01 -5.88
CA LEU A 141 3.62 7.25 -4.73
C LEU A 141 4.93 6.49 -5.02
N CYS A 142 5.14 6.12 -6.27
CA CYS A 142 6.38 5.53 -6.78
C CYS A 142 7.65 6.36 -6.46
N GLY A 143 7.56 7.70 -6.42
CA GLY A 143 8.68 8.56 -6.04
C GLY A 143 9.07 8.49 -4.55
N ILE A 144 8.15 8.06 -3.68
CA ILE A 144 8.40 7.88 -2.24
C ILE A 144 9.18 6.59 -2.01
N LEU A 145 8.80 5.51 -2.70
CA LEU A 145 9.49 4.22 -2.59
C LEU A 145 10.93 4.27 -3.06
N ALA A 146 11.23 5.08 -4.09
CA ALA A 146 12.59 5.28 -4.59
C ALA A 146 13.51 6.00 -3.58
N ARG A 147 12.96 6.83 -2.68
CA ARG A 147 13.74 7.52 -1.65
C ARG A 147 14.05 6.67 -0.42
N GLU A 148 13.17 5.74 -0.05
CA GLU A 148 13.45 4.81 1.05
C GLU A 148 14.61 3.85 0.74
N GLY A 149 14.74 3.43 -0.53
CA GLY A 149 15.84 2.57 -0.98
C GLY A 149 17.22 3.25 -1.02
N GLY A 150 17.25 4.59 -1.15
CA GLY A 150 18.49 5.36 -1.27
C GLY A 150 19.20 5.70 0.05
N ALA A 151 18.52 5.58 1.19
CA ALA A 151 19.04 6.01 2.49
C ALA A 151 19.77 4.90 3.29
N ARG A 152 19.94 3.71 2.73
CA ARG A 152 20.51 2.54 3.43
C ARG A 152 21.84 2.01 2.92
N TRP A 153 22.51 2.74 2.06
CA TRP A 153 23.85 2.37 1.58
C TRP A 153 24.91 3.39 2.01
N GLN A 154 25.06 3.56 3.31
CA GLN A 154 26.28 4.07 3.94
C GLN A 154 26.72 3.12 5.04
#